data_30a8dd1b34bcf512777fac4d6f03d58b
#
_entry.id   30a8dd1b34bcf512777fac4d6f03d58b
#
_cell.length_a   1.000
_cell.length_b   1.000
_cell.length_c   1.000
_cell.angle_alpha   90.00
_cell.angle_beta   90.00
_cell.angle_gamma   90.00
#
_symmetry.space_group_name_H-M   'P 1'
#
loop_
_entity.id
_entity.type
_entity.pdbx_description
1 polymer ?
#
loop_
_entity_poly.entity_id
_entity_poly.type
_entity_poly.pdbx_seq_one_letter_code
_entity_poly.pdbx_strand_id
1 'polypeptide(L)'
;MRALLPRFFTTQSDSGPFVLSLPDLHKSNIFVDDDWNVTGVIDLEFAPVVPLEMVTAPAWLTDRGVDELEGEYLEQFKERYEEFVHVLEIEEKAASQNDSSSQRLRRDLDTGKFWYVLALSTINAFPGIFAQHLLPRFFPQEIQLHIEGAPLSRLWGENVDDSITQKLRDNEDYKVAILDIFTKKIKCAANG
;
A
#
# COMPACT_ATOMS: atom_id res chain seq x y z
N MET A 1 -12.85 -7.76 -0.01
CA MET A 1 -12.20 -7.25 -1.24
C MET A 1 -12.89 -7.68 -2.54
N ARG A 2 -13.13 -8.96 -2.82
CA ARG A 2 -13.80 -9.41 -4.08
C ARG A 2 -15.16 -8.74 -4.34
N ALA A 3 -15.95 -8.51 -3.30
CA ALA A 3 -17.26 -7.84 -3.43
C ALA A 3 -17.16 -6.38 -3.90
N LEU A 4 -16.04 -5.72 -3.68
CA LEU A 4 -15.81 -4.34 -4.09
C LEU A 4 -15.15 -4.22 -5.47
N LEU A 5 -14.56 -5.31 -6.00
CA LEU A 5 -13.85 -5.30 -7.28
C LEU A 5 -14.70 -4.70 -8.43
N PRO A 6 -15.96 -5.13 -8.66
CA PRO A 6 -16.77 -4.59 -9.75
C PRO A 6 -17.15 -3.12 -9.60
N ARG A 7 -16.95 -2.54 -8.41
CA ARG A 7 -17.21 -1.13 -8.15
C ARG A 7 -16.11 -0.23 -8.70
N PHE A 8 -14.88 -0.74 -8.73
CA PHE A 8 -13.69 0.03 -9.07
C PHE A 8 -13.09 -0.32 -10.43
N PHE A 9 -13.34 -1.54 -10.90
CA PHE A 9 -12.77 -2.05 -12.14
C PHE A 9 -13.87 -2.62 -13.03
N THR A 10 -13.76 -2.35 -14.32
CA THR A 10 -14.63 -2.91 -15.34
C THR A 10 -13.88 -3.97 -16.15
N THR A 11 -14.60 -4.81 -16.89
CA THR A 11 -13.97 -5.78 -17.82
C THR A 11 -13.16 -5.11 -18.92
N GLN A 12 -13.36 -3.81 -19.17
CA GLN A 12 -12.55 -3.04 -20.10
C GLN A 12 -11.10 -2.86 -19.61
N SER A 13 -10.89 -2.84 -18.31
CA SER A 13 -9.54 -2.79 -17.69
C SER A 13 -8.67 -4.01 -18.03
N ASP A 14 -9.28 -5.13 -18.42
CA ASP A 14 -8.58 -6.34 -18.84
C ASP A 14 -7.84 -6.16 -20.18
N SER A 15 -8.26 -5.19 -20.97
CA SER A 15 -7.70 -4.87 -22.29
C SER A 15 -6.69 -3.70 -22.26
N GLY A 16 -6.42 -3.12 -21.08
CA GLY A 16 -5.54 -1.96 -20.91
C GLY A 16 -6.27 -0.62 -21.03
N PRO A 17 -5.53 0.49 -21.10
CA PRO A 17 -4.08 0.59 -21.24
C PRO A 17 -3.30 0.06 -20.03
N PHE A 18 -2.10 -0.47 -20.29
CA PHE A 18 -1.16 -0.92 -19.28
C PHE A 18 0.03 0.01 -19.21
N VAL A 19 0.54 0.23 -18.00
CA VAL A 19 1.68 1.12 -17.75
C VAL A 19 2.69 0.46 -16.82
N LEU A 20 3.95 0.85 -16.96
CA LEU A 20 4.98 0.51 -15.98
C LEU A 20 4.70 1.29 -14.70
N SER A 21 4.61 0.58 -13.59
CA SER A 21 4.44 1.16 -12.25
C SER A 21 5.70 0.92 -11.44
N LEU A 22 6.05 1.89 -10.59
CA LEU A 22 7.17 1.81 -9.65
C LEU A 22 6.62 1.91 -8.22
N PRO A 23 5.95 0.86 -7.71
CA PRO A 23 5.27 0.91 -6.42
C PRO A 23 6.24 1.07 -5.24
N ASP A 24 7.50 0.69 -5.43
CA ASP A 24 8.56 0.79 -4.42
C ASP A 24 9.42 2.06 -4.58
N LEU A 25 9.06 2.94 -5.51
CA LEU A 25 9.71 4.24 -5.63
C LEU A 25 9.36 5.10 -4.41
N HIS A 26 10.32 5.23 -3.51
CA HIS A 26 10.21 5.99 -2.27
C HIS A 26 11.23 7.14 -2.28
N LYS A 27 11.02 8.18 -1.47
CA LYS A 27 11.93 9.33 -1.37
C LYS A 27 13.39 8.94 -1.08
N SER A 28 13.62 7.86 -0.34
CA SER A 28 14.96 7.33 -0.06
C SER A 28 15.67 6.76 -1.30
N ASN A 29 14.94 6.48 -2.37
CA ASN A 29 15.45 5.92 -3.62
C ASN A 29 15.66 7.00 -4.69
N ILE A 30 15.45 8.26 -4.35
CA ILE A 30 15.57 9.43 -5.25
C ILE A 30 16.71 10.31 -4.75
N PHE A 31 17.73 10.51 -5.59
CA PHE A 31 18.85 11.42 -5.31
C PHE A 31 18.60 12.76 -6.00
N VAL A 32 18.89 13.83 -5.29
CA VAL A 32 18.78 15.19 -5.79
C VAL A 32 20.08 15.94 -5.52
N ASP A 33 20.36 16.99 -6.32
CA ASP A 33 21.42 17.96 -6.05
C ASP A 33 20.96 19.08 -5.10
N ASP A 34 21.84 20.04 -4.86
CA ASP A 34 21.55 21.19 -3.97
C ASP A 34 20.42 22.09 -4.51
N ASP A 35 20.14 22.04 -5.80
CA ASP A 35 19.05 22.76 -6.49
C ASP A 35 17.77 21.92 -6.65
N TRP A 36 17.70 20.75 -5.99
CA TRP A 36 16.59 19.81 -6.04
C TRP A 36 16.33 19.15 -7.40
N ASN A 37 17.30 19.16 -8.32
CA ASN A 37 17.20 18.39 -9.55
C ASN A 37 17.47 16.91 -9.27
N VAL A 38 16.65 16.02 -9.83
CA VAL A 38 16.85 14.58 -9.71
C VAL A 38 18.13 14.18 -10.46
N THR A 39 19.11 13.64 -9.74
CA THR A 39 20.40 13.19 -10.27
C THR A 39 20.48 11.67 -10.41
N GLY A 40 19.60 10.93 -9.73
CA GLY A 40 19.56 9.48 -9.83
C GLY A 40 18.36 8.88 -9.12
N VAL A 41 17.99 7.69 -9.56
CA VAL A 41 16.96 6.84 -8.94
C VAL A 41 17.53 5.45 -8.84
N ILE A 42 17.34 4.79 -7.71
CA ILE A 42 17.82 3.43 -7.45
C ILE A 42 16.64 2.52 -7.05
N ASP A 43 16.91 1.22 -6.92
CA ASP A 43 15.96 0.22 -6.42
C ASP A 43 14.72 0.07 -7.31
N LEU A 44 14.94 -0.08 -8.62
CA LEU A 44 13.89 -0.17 -9.64
C LEU A 44 13.51 -1.62 -9.99
N GLU A 45 13.96 -2.60 -9.22
CA GLU A 45 13.72 -4.03 -9.52
C GLU A 45 12.24 -4.44 -9.43
N PHE A 46 11.44 -3.73 -8.62
CA PHE A 46 10.01 -3.94 -8.51
C PHE A 46 9.26 -2.98 -9.44
N ALA A 47 9.23 -3.32 -10.73
CA ALA A 47 8.60 -2.52 -11.77
C ALA A 47 7.56 -3.34 -12.55
N PRO A 48 6.38 -3.64 -11.97
CA PRO A 48 5.34 -4.39 -12.66
C PRO A 48 4.64 -3.55 -13.73
N VAL A 49 4.14 -4.23 -14.75
CA VAL A 49 3.19 -3.65 -15.70
C VAL A 49 1.78 -3.89 -15.16
N VAL A 50 1.05 -2.80 -14.92
CA VAL A 50 -0.29 -2.84 -14.34
C VAL A 50 -1.30 -2.10 -15.22
N PRO A 51 -2.60 -2.43 -15.13
CA PRO A 51 -3.62 -1.58 -15.74
C PRO A 51 -3.50 -0.14 -15.21
N LEU A 52 -3.66 0.84 -16.10
CA LEU A 52 -3.58 2.27 -15.72
C LEU A 52 -4.50 2.61 -14.54
N GLU A 53 -5.64 1.95 -14.46
CA GLU A 53 -6.60 2.12 -13.38
C GLU A 53 -6.10 1.66 -12.00
N MET A 54 -5.02 0.88 -11.94
CA MET A 54 -4.37 0.45 -10.68
C MET A 54 -3.25 1.38 -10.24
N VAL A 55 -2.87 2.36 -11.06
CA VAL A 55 -1.85 3.34 -10.67
C VAL A 55 -2.47 4.34 -9.69
N THR A 56 -1.84 4.50 -8.55
CA THR A 56 -2.23 5.45 -7.49
C THR A 56 -1.15 6.50 -7.29
N ALA A 57 -1.49 7.61 -6.65
CA ALA A 57 -0.48 8.50 -6.11
C ALA A 57 0.34 7.77 -5.02
N PRO A 58 1.60 8.20 -4.79
CA PRO A 58 2.44 7.59 -3.77
C PRO A 58 1.82 7.66 -2.37
N ALA A 59 1.84 6.57 -1.63
CA ALA A 59 1.35 6.54 -0.25
C ALA A 59 2.33 7.23 0.74
N TRP A 60 3.60 7.42 0.34
CA TRP A 60 4.67 8.01 1.15
C TRP A 60 4.80 9.54 1.02
N LEU A 61 3.77 10.23 0.53
CA LEU A 61 3.75 11.71 0.43
C LEU A 61 3.91 12.42 1.79
N THR A 62 3.65 11.72 2.87
CA THR A 62 4.02 12.09 4.23
C THR A 62 5.03 11.09 4.77
N ASP A 63 5.73 11.45 5.87
CA ASP A 63 6.68 10.53 6.54
C ASP A 63 5.98 9.50 7.43
N ARG A 64 4.74 9.13 7.08
CA ARG A 64 3.90 8.22 7.85
C ARG A 64 3.68 6.91 7.11
N GLY A 65 3.61 5.83 7.90
CA GLY A 65 3.16 4.54 7.38
C GLY A 65 1.69 4.61 6.95
N VAL A 66 1.33 3.77 6.01
CA VAL A 66 -0.05 3.71 5.49
C VAL A 66 -1.07 3.38 6.60
N ASP A 67 -0.65 2.59 7.57
CA ASP A 67 -1.41 2.19 8.75
C ASP A 67 -1.55 3.30 9.81
N GLU A 68 -0.80 4.41 9.66
CA GLU A 68 -0.91 5.60 10.51
C GLU A 68 -1.79 6.71 9.91
N LEU A 69 -2.31 6.52 8.69
CA LEU A 69 -3.09 7.54 7.97
C LEU A 69 -4.53 7.63 8.50
N GLU A 70 -4.67 8.18 9.71
CA GLU A 70 -5.95 8.45 10.35
C GLU A 70 -5.96 9.81 11.06
N GLY A 71 -7.13 10.34 11.37
CA GLY A 71 -7.29 11.61 12.06
C GLY A 71 -6.51 12.75 11.38
N GLU A 72 -5.67 13.45 12.14
CA GLU A 72 -4.88 14.58 11.65
C GLU A 72 -3.86 14.17 10.58
N TYR A 73 -3.26 12.97 10.70
CA TYR A 73 -2.30 12.49 9.71
C TYR A 73 -2.95 12.20 8.35
N LEU A 74 -4.22 11.77 8.36
CA LEU A 74 -4.99 11.61 7.13
C LEU A 74 -5.26 12.96 6.45
N GLU A 75 -5.58 14.00 7.20
CA GLU A 75 -5.80 15.34 6.63
C GLU A 75 -4.49 15.91 6.05
N GLN A 76 -3.36 15.76 6.75
CA GLN A 76 -2.04 16.14 6.22
C GLN A 76 -1.70 15.36 4.93
N PHE A 77 -2.02 14.07 4.90
CA PHE A 77 -1.82 13.26 3.68
C PHE A 77 -2.68 13.77 2.53
N LYS A 78 -3.95 14.11 2.75
CA LYS A 78 -4.83 14.66 1.71
C LYS A 78 -4.31 15.99 1.16
N GLU A 79 -3.77 16.86 2.00
CA GLU A 79 -3.14 18.11 1.56
C GLU A 79 -1.94 17.84 0.63
N ARG A 80 -1.04 16.93 1.03
CA ARG A 80 0.11 16.55 0.18
C ARG A 80 -0.31 15.82 -1.09
N TYR A 81 -1.37 15.03 -1.01
CA TYR A 81 -1.97 14.37 -2.17
C TYR A 81 -2.45 15.38 -3.21
N GLU A 82 -3.17 16.42 -2.78
CA GLU A 82 -3.64 17.48 -3.67
C GLU A 82 -2.48 18.30 -4.26
N GLU A 83 -1.43 18.60 -3.48
CA GLU A 83 -0.22 19.23 -3.99
C GLU A 83 0.44 18.37 -5.08
N PHE A 84 0.59 17.07 -4.84
CA PHE A 84 1.15 16.14 -5.81
C PHE A 84 0.31 16.11 -7.10
N VAL A 85 -0.99 16.00 -6.98
CA VAL A 85 -1.90 15.96 -8.13
C VAL A 85 -1.91 17.28 -8.89
N HIS A 86 -1.78 18.41 -8.20
CA HIS A 86 -1.67 19.72 -8.84
C HIS A 86 -0.39 19.84 -9.66
N VAL A 87 0.75 19.41 -9.13
CA VAL A 87 2.01 19.39 -9.90
C VAL A 87 1.90 18.48 -11.11
N LEU A 88 1.33 17.29 -10.95
CA LEU A 88 1.09 16.37 -12.06
C LEU A 88 0.23 17.02 -13.15
N GLU A 89 -0.82 17.75 -12.79
CA GLU A 89 -1.68 18.46 -13.74
C GLU A 89 -0.90 19.54 -14.53
N ILE A 90 0.03 20.21 -13.90
CA ILE A 90 0.93 21.19 -14.58
C ILE A 90 1.80 20.48 -15.61
N GLU A 91 2.41 19.37 -15.23
CA GLU A 91 3.29 18.58 -16.11
C GLU A 91 2.50 17.93 -17.27
N GLU A 92 1.30 17.43 -17.02
CA GLU A 92 0.41 16.91 -18.08
C GLU A 92 0.10 17.98 -19.14
N LYS A 93 -0.20 19.21 -18.70
CA LYS A 93 -0.47 20.34 -19.60
C LYS A 93 0.78 20.72 -20.39
N ALA A 94 1.95 20.74 -19.76
CA ALA A 94 3.24 21.03 -20.41
C ALA A 94 3.59 19.98 -21.47
N ALA A 95 3.30 18.70 -21.18
CA ALA A 95 3.54 17.59 -22.09
C ALA A 95 2.48 17.46 -23.21
N SER A 96 1.47 18.32 -23.24
CA SER A 96 0.33 18.24 -24.19
C SER A 96 -0.38 16.88 -24.18
N GLN A 97 -0.43 16.24 -23.03
CA GLN A 97 -1.12 14.95 -22.88
C GLN A 97 -2.62 15.18 -22.75
N ASN A 98 -3.40 14.45 -23.55
CA ASN A 98 -4.86 14.48 -23.48
C ASN A 98 -5.45 13.58 -22.38
N ASP A 99 -4.63 12.73 -21.77
CA ASP A 99 -5.07 11.81 -20.72
C ASP A 99 -4.81 12.45 -19.35
N SER A 100 -5.89 12.69 -18.61
CA SER A 100 -5.85 13.40 -17.33
C SER A 100 -5.70 12.41 -16.18
N SER A 101 -4.48 11.94 -15.93
CA SER A 101 -4.15 11.12 -14.77
C SER A 101 -4.39 11.89 -13.47
N SER A 102 -4.14 13.19 -13.46
CA SER A 102 -4.43 14.08 -12.32
C SER A 102 -5.90 14.06 -11.91
N GLN A 103 -6.84 14.18 -12.87
CA GLN A 103 -8.27 14.11 -12.59
C GLN A 103 -8.70 12.72 -12.12
N ARG A 104 -8.09 11.67 -12.67
CA ARG A 104 -8.33 10.30 -12.24
C ARG A 104 -7.89 10.09 -10.80
N LEU A 105 -6.70 10.53 -10.43
CA LEU A 105 -6.17 10.41 -9.07
C LEU A 105 -7.06 11.15 -8.04
N ARG A 106 -7.50 12.38 -8.31
CA ARG A 106 -8.46 13.08 -7.44
C ARG A 106 -9.71 12.24 -7.21
N ARG A 107 -10.33 11.76 -8.29
CA ARG A 107 -11.51 10.91 -8.21
C ARG A 107 -11.25 9.60 -7.47
N ASP A 108 -10.08 9.01 -7.62
CA ASP A 108 -9.72 7.75 -6.95
C ASP A 108 -9.62 7.92 -5.41
N LEU A 109 -9.13 9.05 -4.93
CA LEU A 109 -9.15 9.38 -3.51
C LEU A 109 -10.58 9.61 -3.01
N ASP A 110 -11.37 10.42 -3.73
CA ASP A 110 -12.75 10.76 -3.39
C ASP A 110 -13.67 9.53 -3.38
N THR A 111 -13.52 8.64 -4.35
CA THR A 111 -14.34 7.42 -4.47
C THR A 111 -13.91 6.31 -3.52
N GLY A 112 -12.71 6.41 -2.92
CA GLY A 112 -12.13 5.36 -2.10
C GLY A 112 -11.39 4.27 -2.89
N LYS A 113 -11.25 4.43 -4.21
CA LYS A 113 -10.49 3.50 -5.05
C LYS A 113 -9.01 3.49 -4.66
N PHE A 114 -8.43 4.64 -4.30
CA PHE A 114 -7.09 4.73 -3.75
C PHE A 114 -6.87 3.73 -2.61
N TRP A 115 -7.75 3.74 -1.60
CA TRP A 115 -7.66 2.82 -0.47
C TRP A 115 -7.85 1.36 -0.86
N TYR A 116 -8.70 1.11 -1.85
CA TYR A 116 -8.91 -0.24 -2.36
C TYR A 116 -7.66 -0.80 -3.02
N VAL A 117 -7.03 -0.03 -3.92
CA VAL A 117 -5.80 -0.45 -4.61
C VAL A 117 -4.66 -0.62 -3.59
N LEU A 118 -4.52 0.33 -2.67
CA LEU A 118 -3.52 0.27 -1.61
C LEU A 118 -3.67 -0.98 -0.73
N ALA A 119 -4.90 -1.34 -0.36
CA ALA A 119 -5.19 -2.56 0.39
C ALA A 119 -4.86 -3.85 -0.38
N LEU A 120 -4.89 -3.83 -1.72
CA LEU A 120 -4.47 -4.96 -2.55
C LEU A 120 -2.95 -5.11 -2.62
N SER A 121 -2.21 -4.00 -2.58
CA SER A 121 -0.75 -3.97 -2.73
C SER A 121 0.00 -4.06 -1.40
N THR A 122 -0.63 -3.72 -0.26
CA THR A 122 0.03 -3.62 1.03
C THR A 122 -0.59 -4.60 2.03
N ILE A 123 -0.13 -5.85 2.01
CA ILE A 123 -0.71 -6.95 2.80
C ILE A 123 -0.69 -6.64 4.30
N ASN A 124 0.38 -6.06 4.82
CA ASN A 124 0.52 -5.77 6.25
C ASN A 124 -0.41 -4.65 6.74
N ALA A 125 -0.67 -3.65 5.90
CA ALA A 125 -1.58 -2.55 6.22
C ALA A 125 -3.05 -2.86 5.86
N PHE A 126 -3.31 -3.96 5.16
CA PHE A 126 -4.65 -4.33 4.71
C PHE A 126 -5.73 -4.29 5.82
N PRO A 127 -5.51 -4.87 7.03
CA PRO A 127 -6.54 -4.86 8.06
C PRO A 127 -6.94 -3.44 8.50
N GLY A 128 -5.96 -2.56 8.68
CA GLY A 128 -6.17 -1.16 9.03
C GLY A 128 -6.90 -0.39 7.93
N ILE A 129 -6.39 -0.45 6.70
CA ILE A 129 -7.01 0.21 5.54
C ILE A 129 -8.46 -0.26 5.35
N PHE A 130 -8.70 -1.58 5.47
CA PHE A 130 -10.03 -2.14 5.32
C PHE A 130 -10.98 -1.61 6.40
N ALA A 131 -10.58 -1.67 7.67
CA ALA A 131 -11.42 -1.26 8.79
C ALA A 131 -11.70 0.25 8.80
N GLN A 132 -10.71 1.08 8.47
CA GLN A 132 -10.80 2.53 8.59
C GLN A 132 -11.40 3.21 7.35
N HIS A 133 -11.08 2.72 6.15
CA HIS A 133 -11.39 3.42 4.90
C HIS A 133 -12.39 2.72 3.99
N LEU A 134 -12.45 1.37 4.01
CA LEU A 134 -13.31 0.62 3.11
C LEU A 134 -14.58 0.14 3.78
N LEU A 135 -14.48 -0.41 4.98
CA LEU A 135 -15.62 -0.96 5.71
C LEU A 135 -16.70 0.09 5.97
N PRO A 136 -16.40 1.26 6.58
CA PRO A 136 -17.42 2.27 6.88
C PRO A 136 -18.06 2.85 5.61
N ARG A 137 -17.32 2.87 4.51
CA ARG A 137 -17.76 3.52 3.28
C ARG A 137 -18.64 2.64 2.40
N PHE A 138 -18.39 1.34 2.39
CA PHE A 138 -18.98 0.45 1.39
C PHE A 138 -19.88 -0.64 1.95
N PHE A 139 -19.91 -0.82 3.28
CA PHE A 139 -20.70 -1.87 3.90
C PHE A 139 -21.78 -1.29 4.82
N PRO A 140 -22.99 -1.88 4.84
CA PRO A 140 -24.05 -1.51 5.77
C PRO A 140 -23.61 -1.63 7.23
N GLN A 141 -24.18 -0.80 8.09
CA GLN A 141 -23.83 -0.73 9.52
C GLN A 141 -24.00 -2.08 10.24
N GLU A 142 -24.99 -2.87 9.84
CA GLU A 142 -25.22 -4.21 10.39
C GLU A 142 -24.06 -5.16 10.13
N ILE A 143 -23.45 -5.06 8.94
CA ILE A 143 -22.26 -5.84 8.57
C ILE A 143 -21.04 -5.31 9.34
N GLN A 144 -20.90 -4.00 9.49
CA GLN A 144 -19.82 -3.38 10.25
C GLN A 144 -19.80 -3.89 11.69
N LEU A 145 -20.93 -3.84 12.37
CA LEU A 145 -21.09 -4.33 13.75
C LEU A 145 -20.79 -5.83 13.88
N HIS A 146 -21.12 -6.61 12.85
CA HIS A 146 -20.85 -8.04 12.83
C HIS A 146 -19.35 -8.34 12.68
N ILE A 147 -18.66 -7.51 11.91
CA ILE A 147 -17.20 -7.63 11.70
C ILE A 147 -16.43 -7.11 12.92
N GLU A 148 -16.85 -6.00 13.51
CA GLU A 148 -16.23 -5.44 14.72
C GLU A 148 -16.33 -6.38 15.94
N GLY A 149 -17.41 -7.17 16.02
CA GLY A 149 -17.62 -8.16 17.07
C GLY A 149 -16.92 -9.51 16.85
N ALA A 150 -16.36 -9.75 15.67
CA ALA A 150 -15.64 -10.97 15.32
C ALA A 150 -14.21 -10.65 14.89
N PRO A 151 -13.20 -11.46 15.30
CA PRO A 151 -11.85 -11.31 14.74
C PRO A 151 -11.94 -11.36 13.22
N LEU A 152 -11.35 -10.37 12.54
CA LEU A 152 -11.27 -10.33 11.05
C LEU A 152 -10.69 -11.62 10.47
N SER A 153 -9.90 -12.34 11.26
CA SER A 153 -9.39 -13.65 10.96
C SER A 153 -10.47 -14.67 10.57
N ARG A 154 -11.64 -14.62 11.19
CA ARG A 154 -12.75 -15.56 10.86
C ARG A 154 -13.32 -15.39 9.46
N LEU A 155 -13.06 -14.24 8.82
CA LEU A 155 -13.43 -14.02 7.41
C LEU A 155 -12.53 -14.79 6.43
N TRP A 156 -11.43 -15.36 6.89
CA TRP A 156 -10.42 -16.01 6.04
C TRP A 156 -10.58 -17.54 5.95
N GLY A 157 -11.21 -18.14 6.95
CA GLY A 157 -11.46 -19.59 6.98
C GLY A 157 -11.76 -20.11 8.37
N GLU A 158 -12.26 -21.35 8.43
CA GLU A 158 -12.69 -21.99 9.69
C GLU A 158 -11.51 -22.32 10.64
N ASN A 159 -10.28 -22.49 10.10
CA ASN A 159 -9.10 -22.92 10.86
C ASN A 159 -8.05 -21.80 11.01
N VAL A 160 -8.47 -20.54 10.99
CA VAL A 160 -7.52 -19.42 11.02
C VAL A 160 -6.81 -19.29 12.35
N ASP A 161 -7.51 -19.52 13.46
CA ASP A 161 -6.92 -19.44 14.80
C ASP A 161 -5.80 -20.47 15.00
N ASP A 162 -5.97 -21.68 14.48
CA ASP A 162 -4.94 -22.72 14.48
C ASP A 162 -3.74 -22.33 13.61
N SER A 163 -4.01 -21.77 12.43
CA SER A 163 -2.98 -21.29 11.52
C SER A 163 -2.18 -20.12 12.10
N ILE A 164 -2.84 -19.17 12.76
CA ILE A 164 -2.17 -18.06 13.48
C ILE A 164 -1.33 -18.62 14.61
N THR A 165 -1.87 -19.50 15.42
CA THR A 165 -1.17 -20.12 16.55
C THR A 165 0.08 -20.86 16.07
N GLN A 166 -0.02 -21.60 14.97
CA GLN A 166 1.13 -22.28 14.37
C GLN A 166 2.20 -21.30 13.90
N LYS A 167 1.81 -20.23 13.18
CA LYS A 167 2.75 -19.21 12.71
C LYS A 167 3.45 -18.46 13.85
N LEU A 168 2.76 -18.22 14.95
CA LEU A 168 3.39 -17.62 16.13
C LEU A 168 4.43 -18.56 16.74
N ARG A 169 4.15 -19.87 16.84
CA ARG A 169 5.12 -20.87 17.28
C ARG A 169 6.31 -20.94 16.34
N ASP A 170 6.06 -21.04 15.02
CA ASP A 170 7.13 -21.08 14.01
C ASP A 170 8.05 -19.85 14.12
N ASN A 171 7.50 -18.67 14.41
CA ASN A 171 8.28 -17.44 14.61
C ASN A 171 9.15 -17.51 15.88
N GLU A 172 8.64 -18.03 17.00
CA GLU A 172 9.44 -18.21 18.20
C GLU A 172 10.54 -19.27 18.01
N ASP A 173 10.22 -20.39 17.36
CA ASP A 173 11.20 -21.43 17.04
C ASP A 173 12.30 -20.89 16.10
N TYR A 174 11.94 -20.07 15.13
CA TYR A 174 12.89 -19.38 14.27
C TYR A 174 13.82 -18.44 15.04
N LYS A 175 13.29 -17.63 15.97
CA LYS A 175 14.11 -16.74 16.81
C LYS A 175 15.12 -17.54 17.65
N VAL A 176 14.68 -18.65 18.24
CA VAL A 176 15.55 -19.54 19.03
C VAL A 176 16.65 -20.12 18.14
N ALA A 177 16.30 -20.61 16.95
CA ALA A 177 17.27 -21.17 16.02
C ALA A 177 18.32 -20.16 15.56
N ILE A 178 17.89 -18.92 15.26
CA ILE A 178 18.78 -17.82 14.89
C ILE A 178 19.75 -17.49 16.04
N LEU A 179 19.25 -17.36 17.26
CA LEU A 179 20.09 -17.08 18.45
C LEU A 179 21.13 -18.18 18.69
N ASP A 180 20.78 -19.46 18.50
CA ASP A 180 21.70 -20.58 18.63
C ASP A 180 22.82 -20.54 17.59
N ILE A 181 22.49 -20.23 16.32
CA ILE A 181 23.47 -20.06 15.23
C ILE A 181 24.47 -18.94 15.56
N PHE A 182 23.97 -17.77 15.99
CA PHE A 182 24.84 -16.65 16.34
C PHE A 182 25.69 -16.93 17.55
N THR A 183 25.12 -17.58 18.56
CA THR A 183 25.89 -17.96 19.80
C THR A 183 26.98 -18.96 19.47
N LYS A 184 26.74 -19.95 18.61
CA LYS A 184 27.75 -20.90 18.16
C LYS A 184 28.87 -20.23 17.38
N LYS A 185 28.54 -19.31 16.46
CA LYS A 185 29.53 -18.54 15.69
C LYS A 185 30.44 -17.70 16.61
N ILE A 186 29.88 -17.02 17.60
CA ILE A 186 30.64 -16.20 18.54
C ILE A 186 31.62 -17.08 19.35
N LYS A 187 31.16 -18.25 19.82
CA LYS A 187 32.03 -19.19 20.57
C LYS A 187 33.18 -19.75 19.71
N CYS A 188 32.95 -20.05 18.44
CA CYS A 188 33.98 -20.48 17.50
C CYS A 188 35.02 -19.37 17.22
N ALA A 189 34.58 -18.12 17.10
CA ALA A 189 35.47 -16.98 16.87
C ALA A 189 36.31 -16.58 18.13
N ALA A 190 35.86 -16.92 19.34
CA ALA A 190 36.56 -16.63 20.58
C ALA A 190 37.60 -17.70 20.96
N ASN A 191 37.57 -18.86 20.32
CA ASN A 191 38.46 -20.02 20.62
C ASN A 191 39.49 -20.29 19.50
N GLY A 192 39.60 -19.47 18.48
CA GLY A 192 40.59 -19.51 17.43
C GLY A 192 41.43 -18.22 17.37
#